data_d6cd2f49bc4b1e0001aa90afe1e408b9
#
_entry.id   d6cd2f49bc4b1e0001aa90afe1e408b9
#
_cell.length_a   1.000
_cell.length_b   1.000
_cell.length_c   1.000
_cell.angle_alpha   90.00
_cell.angle_beta   90.00
_cell.angle_gamma   90.00
#
_symmetry.space_group_name_H-M   'P 1'
#
loop_
_entity.id
_entity.type
_entity.pdbx_description
1 polymer ?
#
loop_
_entity_poly.entity_id
_entity_poly.type
_entity_poly.pdbx_seq_one_letter_code
_entity_poly.pdbx_strand_id
1 'polypeptide(L)'
;MVMGSPVAASAVTSYPIAPGYSVNVRSGPGTTYSIVRVLPTGSNVRIFCQRPGETVSGPYGTSNIWDNIDNGEYVADVYVKTGSDGYVAPRCA
;
A
#
# COMPACT_ATOMS: atom_id res chain seq x y z
N MET A 1 -2.98 -27.59 -21.38
CA MET A 1 -3.05 -26.95 -21.05
C MET A 1 -2.72 -26.30 -20.24
N VAL A 2 -2.68 -26.12 -19.77
CA VAL A 2 -2.52 -25.55 -19.06
C VAL A 2 -2.56 -24.82 -18.59
N MET A 3 -2.68 -24.61 -18.28
CA MET A 3 -2.78 -23.96 -17.86
C MET A 3 -2.36 -23.35 -17.20
N GLY A 4 -2.24 -23.28 -17.02
CA GLY A 4 -2.06 -22.69 -16.41
C GLY A 4 -1.74 -22.00 -15.50
N SER A 5 -1.26 -22.09 -14.93
CA SER A 5 -1.05 -21.35 -14.21
C SER A 5 -0.92 -20.08 -13.99
N PRO A 6 -1.16 -19.43 -14.50
CA PRO A 6 -1.16 -18.09 -14.43
C PRO A 6 -1.77 -17.48 -13.28
N VAL A 7 -2.31 -18.22 -12.69
CA VAL A 7 -2.89 -17.81 -11.58
C VAL A 7 -2.09 -16.98 -10.70
N ALA A 8 -0.88 -17.35 -10.50
CA ALA A 8 -0.06 -16.67 -9.57
C ALA A 8 0.11 -15.23 -9.95
N ALA A 9 0.13 -14.98 -11.19
CA ALA A 9 0.35 -13.64 -11.63
C ALA A 9 -0.78 -12.71 -11.26
N SER A 10 -1.92 -13.25 -10.98
CA SER A 10 -3.05 -12.42 -10.68
C SER A 10 -3.30 -12.27 -9.20
N ALA A 11 -2.37 -12.69 -8.40
CA ALA A 11 -2.59 -12.73 -6.96
C ALA A 11 -2.46 -11.41 -6.22
N VAL A 12 -2.21 -10.31 -6.89
CA VAL A 12 -2.12 -9.02 -6.22
C VAL A 12 -3.50 -8.61 -5.72
N THR A 13 -3.60 -8.42 -4.42
CA THR A 13 -4.87 -8.09 -3.79
C THR A 13 -5.06 -6.57 -3.74
N SER A 14 -6.30 -6.15 -3.93
CA SER A 14 -6.69 -4.76 -3.85
C SER A 14 -7.37 -4.50 -2.51
N TYR A 15 -7.09 -3.35 -1.91
CA TYR A 15 -7.64 -2.96 -0.63
C TYR A 15 -8.16 -1.53 -0.69
N PRO A 16 -9.24 -1.22 0.04
CA PRO A 16 -9.72 0.16 0.10
C PRO A 16 -8.83 0.97 1.04
N ILE A 17 -8.70 2.25 0.76
CA ILE A 17 -8.10 3.15 1.73
C ILE A 17 -9.13 3.46 2.82
N ALA A 18 -8.69 4.01 3.94
CA ALA A 18 -9.58 4.29 5.06
C ALA A 18 -10.73 5.18 4.62
N PRO A 19 -11.98 4.83 4.99
CA PRO A 19 -13.14 5.63 4.60
C PRO A 19 -13.04 7.07 5.11
N GLY A 20 -13.40 8.01 4.27
CA GLY A 20 -13.40 9.42 4.63
C GLY A 20 -12.04 10.09 4.54
N TYR A 21 -10.99 9.37 4.15
CA TYR A 21 -9.65 9.92 4.03
C TYR A 21 -9.24 10.04 2.56
N SER A 22 -8.50 11.12 2.26
CA SER A 22 -7.70 11.15 1.06
C SER A 22 -6.26 10.84 1.50
N VAL A 23 -5.49 10.18 0.67
CA VAL A 23 -4.17 9.67 1.07
C VAL A 23 -3.09 10.16 0.12
N ASN A 24 -2.02 10.71 0.68
CA ASN A 24 -0.89 11.13 -0.11
C ASN A 24 -0.09 9.92 -0.60
N VAL A 25 0.22 9.90 -1.89
CA VAL A 25 1.11 8.92 -2.49
C VAL A 25 2.48 9.56 -2.59
N ARG A 26 3.48 8.91 -2.04
CA ARG A 26 4.84 9.44 -1.96
C ARG A 26 5.78 8.68 -2.87
N SER A 27 6.88 9.33 -3.23
CA SER A 27 7.89 8.70 -4.09
C SER A 27 8.77 7.69 -3.34
N GLY A 28 8.59 7.58 -2.03
CA GLY A 28 9.33 6.64 -1.22
C GLY A 28 8.63 6.44 0.12
N PRO A 29 9.17 5.56 0.98
CA PRO A 29 8.49 5.16 2.21
C PRO A 29 8.70 6.15 3.35
N GLY A 30 8.18 7.34 3.23
CA GLY A 30 8.27 8.34 4.28
C GLY A 30 7.68 9.68 3.88
N THR A 31 7.42 10.52 4.87
CA THR A 31 6.79 11.82 4.67
C THR A 31 7.76 12.87 4.16
N THR A 32 9.07 12.56 4.13
CA THR A 32 10.05 13.47 3.54
C THR A 32 10.19 13.28 2.04
N TYR A 33 9.61 12.20 1.50
CA TYR A 33 9.58 11.98 0.06
C TYR A 33 8.46 12.81 -0.57
N SER A 34 8.65 13.17 -1.83
CA SER A 34 7.68 14.03 -2.53
C SER A 34 6.33 13.36 -2.65
N ILE A 35 5.28 14.18 -2.59
CA ILE A 35 3.94 13.70 -2.91
C ILE A 35 3.82 13.67 -4.42
N VAL A 36 3.56 12.48 -4.98
CA VAL A 36 3.44 12.33 -6.44
C VAL A 36 1.99 12.43 -6.92
N ARG A 37 1.05 12.14 -6.03
CA ARG A 37 -0.39 12.34 -6.29
C ARG A 37 -1.16 12.10 -4.99
N VAL A 38 -2.43 12.36 -5.01
CA VAL A 38 -3.31 12.14 -3.87
C VAL A 38 -4.43 11.20 -4.27
N LEU A 39 -4.64 10.16 -3.47
CA LEU A 39 -5.78 9.26 -3.68
C LEU A 39 -7.02 9.89 -3.08
N PRO A 40 -8.08 10.09 -3.87
CA PRO A 40 -9.31 10.64 -3.31
C PRO A 40 -10.02 9.61 -2.42
N THR A 41 -10.93 10.09 -1.59
CA THR A 41 -11.72 9.20 -0.75
C THR A 41 -12.41 8.14 -1.60
N GLY A 42 -12.49 6.93 -1.08
CA GLY A 42 -13.10 5.83 -1.79
C GLY A 42 -12.18 5.08 -2.75
N SER A 43 -10.91 5.46 -2.81
CA SER A 43 -9.95 4.78 -3.68
C SER A 43 -9.62 3.38 -3.17
N ASN A 44 -9.23 2.52 -4.10
CA ASN A 44 -8.65 1.23 -3.77
C ASN A 44 -7.22 1.20 -4.28
N VAL A 45 -6.37 0.43 -3.61
CA VAL A 45 -4.97 0.30 -4.02
C VAL A 45 -4.61 -1.17 -4.15
N ARG A 46 -3.77 -1.50 -5.11
CA ARG A 46 -3.17 -2.82 -5.20
C ARG A 46 -1.80 -2.74 -4.52
N ILE A 47 -1.53 -3.67 -3.64
CA ILE A 47 -0.26 -3.70 -2.92
C ILE A 47 0.62 -4.75 -3.56
N PHE A 48 1.66 -4.31 -4.27
CA PHE A 48 2.58 -5.20 -4.97
C PHE A 48 3.64 -5.74 -4.03
N CYS A 49 4.15 -4.90 -3.14
CA CYS A 49 5.12 -5.28 -2.13
C CYS A 49 5.07 -4.26 -1.01
N GLN A 50 5.69 -4.60 0.11
CA GLN A 50 5.72 -3.71 1.28
C GLN A 50 7.12 -3.63 1.83
N ARG A 51 7.46 -2.50 2.44
CA ARG A 51 8.77 -2.31 3.03
C ARG A 51 8.67 -1.39 4.24
N PRO A 52 9.62 -1.51 5.18
CA PRO A 52 9.64 -0.59 6.30
C PRO A 52 10.15 0.78 5.87
N GLY A 53 9.69 1.79 6.55
CA GLY A 53 10.12 3.15 6.35
C GLY A 53 9.84 3.97 7.57
N GLU A 54 9.40 5.21 7.40
CA GLU A 54 9.08 6.09 8.51
C GLU A 54 7.90 5.57 9.30
N THR A 55 8.00 5.62 10.63
CA THR A 55 6.87 5.28 11.49
C THR A 55 5.87 6.43 11.49
N VAL A 56 4.63 6.12 11.15
CA VAL A 56 3.56 7.10 11.12
C VAL A 56 2.32 6.55 11.80
N SER A 57 1.45 7.43 12.25
CA SER A 57 0.17 7.07 12.83
C SER A 57 -0.95 7.46 11.89
N GLY A 58 -1.98 6.65 11.86
CA GLY A 58 -3.13 6.89 11.00
C GLY A 58 -4.36 6.19 11.55
N PRO A 59 -5.44 6.09 10.77
CA PRO A 59 -6.69 5.52 11.23
C PRO A 59 -6.60 4.07 11.68
N TYR A 60 -5.63 3.32 11.18
CA TYR A 60 -5.47 1.91 11.56
C TYR A 60 -4.29 1.66 12.49
N GLY A 61 -3.83 2.69 13.19
CA GLY A 61 -2.81 2.53 14.21
C GLY A 61 -1.50 3.22 13.86
N THR A 62 -0.41 2.70 14.41
CA THR A 62 0.94 3.23 14.21
C THR A 62 1.80 2.12 13.63
N SER A 63 2.51 2.41 12.56
CA SER A 63 3.33 1.40 11.90
C SER A 63 4.41 2.06 11.05
N ASN A 64 5.43 1.29 10.72
CA ASN A 64 6.46 1.74 9.80
C ASN A 64 6.35 1.04 8.44
N ILE A 65 5.22 0.34 8.21
CA ILE A 65 5.02 -0.37 6.94
C ILE A 65 4.52 0.61 5.89
N TRP A 66 5.13 0.54 4.71
CA TRP A 66 4.72 1.32 3.54
C TRP A 66 4.40 0.38 2.39
N ASP A 67 3.31 0.67 1.71
CA ASP A 67 2.77 -0.17 0.65
C ASP A 67 3.17 0.38 -0.70
N ASN A 68 3.84 -0.43 -1.50
CA ASN A 68 4.15 -0.08 -2.88
C ASN A 68 2.92 -0.37 -3.73
N ILE A 69 2.35 0.66 -4.32
CA ILE A 69 1.10 0.56 -5.08
C ILE A 69 1.28 0.78 -6.57
N ASP A 70 2.45 1.21 -6.98
CA ASP A 70 2.83 1.35 -8.38
C ASP A 70 4.32 1.63 -8.41
N ASN A 71 4.90 1.71 -9.59
CA ASN A 71 6.31 1.96 -9.73
C ASN A 71 6.68 3.31 -9.13
N GLY A 72 7.52 3.30 -8.10
CA GLY A 72 7.96 4.52 -7.42
C GLY A 72 6.86 5.20 -6.60
N GLU A 73 5.81 4.49 -6.23
CA GLU A 73 4.69 5.05 -5.48
C GLU A 73 4.42 4.24 -4.21
N TYR A 74 4.35 4.95 -3.09
CA TYR A 74 4.16 4.35 -1.78
C TYR A 74 3.10 5.10 -0.97
N VAL A 75 2.33 4.34 -0.20
CA VAL A 75 1.41 4.90 0.79
C VAL A 75 1.68 4.27 2.14
N ALA A 76 1.42 5.02 3.22
CA ALA A 76 1.57 4.46 4.55
C ALA A 76 0.48 3.42 4.79
N ASP A 77 0.86 2.24 5.23
CA ASP A 77 -0.07 1.13 5.44
C ASP A 77 -1.17 1.45 6.44
N VAL A 78 -0.90 2.35 7.38
CA VAL A 78 -1.88 2.75 8.39
C VAL A 78 -3.10 3.48 7.83
N TYR A 79 -3.08 3.83 6.54
CA TYR A 79 -4.23 4.41 5.85
C TYR A 79 -4.93 3.41 4.94
N VAL A 80 -4.50 2.15 4.91
CA VAL A 80 -5.07 1.13 4.01
C VAL A 80 -5.75 0.04 4.83
N LYS A 81 -6.98 -0.27 4.47
CA LYS A 81 -7.76 -1.27 5.20
C LYS A 81 -7.41 -2.65 4.72
N THR A 82 -6.32 -3.20 5.23
CA THR A 82 -5.86 -4.54 4.86
C THR A 82 -6.44 -5.65 5.73
N GLY A 83 -6.95 -5.28 6.90
CA GLY A 83 -7.43 -6.28 7.86
C GLY A 83 -6.33 -6.86 8.71
N SER A 84 -5.11 -6.34 8.63
CA SER A 84 -3.97 -6.83 9.39
C SER A 84 -3.09 -5.67 9.79
N ASP A 85 -2.44 -5.78 10.95
CA ASP A 85 -1.47 -4.80 11.40
C ASP A 85 -0.08 -5.11 10.86
N GLY A 86 0.10 -6.27 10.27
CA GLY A 86 1.38 -6.72 9.73
C GLY A 86 1.41 -6.70 8.22
N TYR A 87 2.41 -7.38 7.67
CA TYR A 87 2.58 -7.46 6.24
C TYR A 87 1.54 -8.36 5.59
N VAL A 88 1.01 -7.93 4.46
CA VAL A 88 0.03 -8.70 3.67
C VAL A 88 0.54 -8.98 2.25
N ALA A 89 1.77 -8.57 1.94
CA ALA A 89 2.38 -8.78 0.64
C ALA A 89 3.87 -9.05 0.82
N PRO A 90 4.57 -9.51 -0.23
CA PRO A 90 6.00 -9.74 -0.15
C PRO A 90 6.74 -8.45 0.17
N ARG A 91 7.93 -8.57 0.75
CA ARG A 91 8.81 -7.42 0.94
C ARG A 91 9.29 -6.93 -0.42
N CYS A 92 9.40 -5.63 -0.56
CA CYS A 92 9.99 -5.05 -1.76
C CYS A 92 11.47 -5.41 -1.83
N ALA A 93 11.92 -5.68 -3.04
CA ALA A 93 13.31 -6.07 -3.25
C ALA A 93 14.26 -4.90 -3.06
#